data_06227924c2428f88786525177d0826fb
#
_entry.id   06227924c2428f88786525177d0826fb
#
_cell.length_a   1.000
_cell.length_b   1.000
_cell.length_c   1.000
_cell.angle_alpha   90.00
_cell.angle_beta   90.00
_cell.angle_gamma   90.00
#
_symmetry.space_group_name_H-M   'P 1'
#
loop_
_entity.id
_entity.type
_entity.pdbx_description
1 polymer ?
#
loop_
_entity_poly.entity_id
_entity_poly.type
_entity_poly.pdbx_seq_one_letter_code
_entity_poly.pdbx_strand_id
1 'polypeptide(L)'
;MLSRPRIPAARAQQGMVLIVALVVLVVMALSTAAMLYSTGAGTWLVGNLAFRQSAVASGDQGVEKAIAWLKTTSSSSPSTLYTDVAASGYHATTTDMTGSQSPATLWSAIAGGKVSLDADAAGNRVAYAIERLCSSTGEAATGTCAADPSTAECGQSHNVNSNTPGCTSQVYYRITVRTEGPRNTVSYTQAMVAL
;
A
#
# COMPACT_ATOMS: atom_id res chain seq x y z
N MET A 1 -19.95 -83.34 51.80
CA MET A 1 -19.09 -83.15 50.60
C MET A 1 -19.50 -81.86 49.95
N LEU A 2 -18.73 -80.80 50.13
CA LEU A 2 -18.98 -79.49 49.59
C LEU A 2 -18.18 -79.33 48.28
N SER A 3 -18.90 -79.24 47.13
CA SER A 3 -18.34 -79.03 45.82
C SER A 3 -17.93 -77.55 45.68
N ARG A 4 -16.63 -77.30 45.49
CA ARG A 4 -16.09 -75.94 45.20
C ARG A 4 -16.41 -75.56 43.74
N PRO A 5 -16.96 -74.36 43.49
CA PRO A 5 -17.15 -73.87 42.12
C PRO A 5 -15.78 -73.55 41.50
N ARG A 6 -15.52 -74.11 40.33
CA ARG A 6 -14.35 -73.73 39.49
C ARG A 6 -14.56 -72.34 38.85
N ILE A 7 -13.77 -71.36 39.23
CA ILE A 7 -13.71 -70.05 38.56
C ILE A 7 -13.06 -70.26 37.17
N PRO A 8 -13.74 -69.89 36.09
CA PRO A 8 -13.10 -69.96 34.76
C PRO A 8 -11.91 -69.05 34.70
N ALA A 9 -10.75 -69.55 34.26
CA ALA A 9 -9.57 -68.80 34.07
C ALA A 9 -9.82 -67.74 32.95
N ALA A 10 -9.69 -66.46 33.29
CA ALA A 10 -9.76 -65.35 32.32
C ALA A 10 -8.67 -65.58 31.27
N ARG A 11 -9.10 -65.85 30.04
CA ARG A 11 -8.19 -65.89 28.87
C ARG A 11 -7.52 -64.54 28.76
N ALA A 12 -6.22 -64.47 28.94
CA ALA A 12 -5.41 -63.27 28.80
C ALA A 12 -5.48 -62.75 27.34
N GLN A 13 -6.25 -61.72 27.10
CA GLN A 13 -6.31 -60.98 25.81
C GLN A 13 -5.14 -59.98 25.72
N GLN A 14 -3.92 -60.47 25.95
CA GLN A 14 -2.72 -59.59 26.03
C GLN A 14 -2.28 -59.01 24.70
N GLY A 15 -2.67 -59.60 23.55
CA GLY A 15 -2.27 -59.11 22.24
C GLY A 15 -3.08 -57.94 21.70
N MET A 16 -4.39 -57.87 22.02
CA MET A 16 -5.29 -56.87 21.45
C MET A 16 -5.12 -55.47 22.06
N VAL A 17 -4.79 -55.40 23.35
CA VAL A 17 -4.56 -54.14 24.07
C VAL A 17 -3.35 -53.40 23.52
N LEU A 18 -2.30 -54.13 23.15
CA LEU A 18 -1.08 -53.53 22.60
C LEU A 18 -1.32 -52.91 21.22
N ILE A 19 -2.10 -53.55 20.37
CA ILE A 19 -2.47 -53.01 19.04
C ILE A 19 -3.34 -51.75 19.21
N VAL A 20 -4.35 -51.78 20.10
CA VAL A 20 -5.19 -50.61 20.38
C VAL A 20 -4.36 -49.43 20.93
N ALA A 21 -3.46 -49.70 21.89
CA ALA A 21 -2.58 -48.68 22.43
C ALA A 21 -1.68 -48.07 21.34
N LEU A 22 -1.16 -48.88 20.43
CA LEU A 22 -0.31 -48.42 19.33
C LEU A 22 -1.11 -47.55 18.35
N VAL A 23 -2.34 -47.93 17.98
CA VAL A 23 -3.20 -47.12 17.11
C VAL A 23 -3.55 -45.79 17.75
N VAL A 24 -3.91 -45.77 19.04
CA VAL A 24 -4.21 -44.52 19.77
C VAL A 24 -2.98 -43.61 19.80
N LEU A 25 -1.79 -44.15 20.02
CA LEU A 25 -0.53 -43.39 20.06
C LEU A 25 -0.23 -42.77 18.68
N VAL A 26 -0.44 -43.52 17.62
CA VAL A 26 -0.24 -43.02 16.24
C VAL A 26 -1.25 -41.90 15.91
N VAL A 27 -2.52 -42.06 16.26
CA VAL A 27 -3.56 -41.04 16.05
C VAL A 27 -3.24 -39.77 16.83
N MET A 28 -2.81 -39.89 18.09
CA MET A 28 -2.38 -38.72 18.88
C MET A 28 -1.16 -38.03 18.29
N ALA A 29 -0.17 -38.80 17.79
CA ALA A 29 1.02 -38.26 17.15
C ALA A 29 0.67 -37.49 15.86
N LEU A 30 -0.23 -38.04 15.03
CA LEU A 30 -0.71 -37.36 13.82
C LEU A 30 -1.51 -36.10 14.13
N SER A 31 -2.33 -36.10 15.18
CA SER A 31 -3.13 -34.94 15.61
C SER A 31 -2.22 -33.80 16.07
N THR A 32 -1.18 -34.08 16.84
CA THR A 32 -0.20 -33.06 17.28
C THR A 32 0.61 -32.51 16.12
N ALA A 33 1.02 -33.35 15.18
CA ALA A 33 1.72 -32.89 13.97
C ALA A 33 0.82 -31.96 13.14
N ALA A 34 -0.44 -32.29 12.93
CA ALA A 34 -1.38 -31.46 12.19
C ALA A 34 -1.59 -30.08 12.85
N MET A 35 -1.65 -30.02 14.18
CA MET A 35 -1.78 -28.77 14.92
C MET A 35 -0.53 -27.88 14.78
N LEU A 36 0.66 -28.46 14.80
CA LEU A 36 1.91 -27.72 14.59
C LEU A 36 2.02 -27.15 13.17
N TYR A 37 1.59 -27.90 12.16
CA TYR A 37 1.54 -27.39 10.78
C TYR A 37 0.56 -26.23 10.63
N SER A 38 -0.62 -26.32 11.24
CA SER A 38 -1.65 -25.27 11.20
C SER A 38 -1.18 -23.97 11.84
N THR A 39 -0.56 -24.03 13.01
CA THR A 39 -0.04 -22.84 13.70
C THR A 39 1.15 -22.21 12.96
N GLY A 40 2.03 -23.02 12.36
CA GLY A 40 3.15 -22.54 11.57
C GLY A 40 2.70 -21.73 10.34
N ALA A 41 1.72 -22.22 9.59
CA ALA A 41 1.17 -21.50 8.44
C ALA A 41 0.51 -20.17 8.84
N GLY A 42 -0.19 -20.13 9.98
CA GLY A 42 -0.82 -18.91 10.50
C GLY A 42 0.18 -17.82 10.84
N THR A 43 1.28 -18.15 11.49
CA THR A 43 2.32 -17.17 11.87
C THR A 43 3.03 -16.57 10.65
N TRP A 44 3.25 -17.34 9.60
CA TRP A 44 3.81 -16.83 8.33
C TRP A 44 2.86 -15.84 7.65
N LEU A 45 1.57 -16.14 7.63
CA LEU A 45 0.56 -15.25 7.03
C LEU A 45 0.44 -13.94 7.80
N VAL A 46 0.37 -13.99 9.12
CA VAL A 46 0.30 -12.80 9.99
C VAL A 46 1.56 -11.95 9.84
N GLY A 47 2.74 -12.55 9.78
CA GLY A 47 3.98 -11.83 9.55
C GLY A 47 4.00 -11.06 8.24
N ASN A 48 3.57 -11.69 7.14
CA ASN A 48 3.47 -11.02 5.84
C ASN A 48 2.44 -9.89 5.82
N LEU A 49 1.31 -10.05 6.52
CA LEU A 49 0.28 -9.02 6.64
C LEU A 49 0.80 -7.81 7.43
N ALA A 50 1.48 -8.06 8.54
CA ALA A 50 2.07 -7.00 9.37
C ALA A 50 3.10 -6.18 8.59
N PHE A 51 3.95 -6.81 7.78
CA PHE A 51 4.91 -6.11 6.93
C PHE A 51 4.19 -5.26 5.85
N ARG A 52 3.13 -5.78 5.23
CA ARG A 52 2.36 -5.00 4.25
C ARG A 52 1.69 -3.79 4.89
N GLN A 53 1.09 -3.95 6.06
CA GLN A 53 0.47 -2.84 6.79
C GLN A 53 1.50 -1.80 7.21
N SER A 54 2.67 -2.23 7.70
CA SER A 54 3.79 -1.34 8.01
C SER A 54 4.25 -0.55 6.79
N ALA A 55 4.41 -1.21 5.63
CA ALA A 55 4.84 -0.56 4.41
C ALA A 55 3.82 0.48 3.90
N VAL A 56 2.52 0.21 4.03
CA VAL A 56 1.46 1.17 3.65
C VAL A 56 1.49 2.37 4.60
N ALA A 57 1.53 2.14 5.92
CA ALA A 57 1.58 3.21 6.91
C ALA A 57 2.82 4.11 6.74
N SER A 58 3.97 3.52 6.39
CA SER A 58 5.18 4.29 6.07
C SER A 58 5.02 5.06 4.75
N GLY A 59 4.35 4.46 3.76
CA GLY A 59 4.03 5.11 2.48
C GLY A 59 3.17 6.36 2.66
N ASP A 60 2.22 6.35 3.57
CA ASP A 60 1.35 7.49 3.88
C ASP A 60 2.16 8.71 4.35
N GLN A 61 3.26 8.51 5.07
CA GLN A 61 4.16 9.61 5.44
C GLN A 61 4.79 10.28 4.21
N GLY A 62 5.10 9.51 3.17
CA GLY A 62 5.59 10.05 1.90
C GLY A 62 4.53 10.90 1.20
N VAL A 63 3.29 10.43 1.19
CA VAL A 63 2.14 11.18 0.63
C VAL A 63 1.93 12.49 1.38
N GLU A 64 1.91 12.45 2.72
CA GLU A 64 1.75 13.63 3.57
C GLU A 64 2.82 14.69 3.31
N LYS A 65 4.10 14.29 3.22
CA LYS A 65 5.21 15.22 2.93
C LYS A 65 5.07 15.83 1.53
N ALA A 66 4.70 15.04 0.54
CA ALA A 66 4.47 15.52 -0.81
C ALA A 66 3.31 16.53 -0.88
N ILE A 67 2.20 16.25 -0.21
CA ILE A 67 1.04 17.16 -0.11
C ILE A 67 1.42 18.44 0.61
N ALA A 68 2.15 18.36 1.70
CA ALA A 68 2.59 19.54 2.45
C ALA A 68 3.46 20.46 1.60
N TRP A 69 4.40 19.88 0.83
CA TRP A 69 5.23 20.64 -0.09
C TRP A 69 4.39 21.29 -1.21
N LEU A 70 3.47 20.54 -1.84
CA LEU A 70 2.58 21.06 -2.87
C LEU A 70 1.75 22.25 -2.36
N LYS A 71 1.08 22.09 -1.21
CA LYS A 71 0.27 23.15 -0.61
C LYS A 71 1.08 24.41 -0.30
N THR A 72 2.26 24.24 0.29
CA THR A 72 3.13 25.37 0.60
C THR A 72 3.59 26.08 -0.68
N THR A 73 4.00 25.32 -1.70
CA THR A 73 4.50 25.88 -2.96
C THR A 73 3.38 26.54 -3.76
N SER A 74 2.20 25.94 -3.83
CA SER A 74 1.05 26.51 -4.55
C SER A 74 0.58 27.83 -3.94
N SER A 75 0.67 27.99 -2.61
CA SER A 75 0.28 29.22 -1.93
C SER A 75 1.34 30.31 -1.93
N SER A 76 2.64 29.95 -1.84
CA SER A 76 3.72 30.92 -1.70
C SER A 76 4.39 31.30 -3.03
N SER A 77 4.51 30.36 -3.95
CA SER A 77 5.24 30.52 -5.21
C SER A 77 4.67 29.62 -6.31
N PRO A 78 3.44 29.87 -6.80
CA PRO A 78 2.77 28.98 -7.77
C PRO A 78 3.55 28.81 -9.08
N SER A 79 4.33 29.80 -9.50
CA SER A 79 5.18 29.70 -10.70
C SER A 79 6.28 28.65 -10.60
N THR A 80 6.66 28.24 -9.39
CA THR A 80 7.61 27.13 -9.18
C THR A 80 7.05 25.81 -9.71
N LEU A 81 5.71 25.65 -9.74
CA LEU A 81 5.04 24.46 -10.28
C LEU A 81 4.99 24.42 -11.81
N TYR A 82 5.54 25.43 -12.51
CA TYR A 82 5.59 25.47 -13.98
C TYR A 82 6.72 24.63 -14.56
N THR A 83 7.73 24.36 -13.77
CA THR A 83 8.94 23.62 -14.17
C THR A 83 9.27 22.52 -13.15
N ASP A 84 10.11 21.59 -13.55
CA ASP A 84 10.55 20.50 -12.68
C ASP A 84 11.39 21.03 -11.51
N VAL A 85 11.13 20.47 -10.32
CA VAL A 85 11.90 20.75 -9.10
C VAL A 85 12.44 19.44 -8.55
N ALA A 86 13.54 18.98 -9.12
CA ALA A 86 14.13 17.67 -8.81
C ALA A 86 14.44 17.48 -7.31
N ALA A 87 14.85 18.54 -6.62
CA ALA A 87 15.14 18.49 -5.17
C ALA A 87 13.93 18.16 -4.32
N SER A 88 12.71 18.44 -4.79
CA SER A 88 11.45 18.15 -4.10
C SER A 88 10.72 16.96 -4.71
N GLY A 89 11.32 16.28 -5.68
CA GLY A 89 10.68 15.15 -6.35
C GLY A 89 9.54 15.56 -7.27
N TYR A 90 9.48 16.83 -7.68
CA TYR A 90 8.39 17.37 -8.47
C TYR A 90 8.71 17.40 -9.96
N HIS A 91 7.75 16.92 -10.77
CA HIS A 91 7.76 16.94 -12.22
C HIS A 91 6.55 17.71 -12.74
N ALA A 92 6.79 18.73 -13.55
CA ALA A 92 5.74 19.60 -14.09
C ALA A 92 4.94 18.94 -15.22
N THR A 93 5.36 17.76 -15.68
CA THR A 93 4.70 16.97 -16.71
C THR A 93 4.63 15.51 -16.32
N THR A 94 3.73 14.77 -16.96
CA THR A 94 3.66 13.32 -16.84
C THR A 94 3.66 12.66 -18.21
N THR A 95 4.20 11.47 -18.30
CA THR A 95 4.16 10.62 -19.51
C THR A 95 2.87 9.78 -19.58
N ASP A 96 2.11 9.72 -18.49
CA ASP A 96 0.88 8.95 -18.41
C ASP A 96 -0.28 9.81 -17.88
N MET A 97 -0.92 10.52 -18.79
CA MET A 97 -2.10 11.35 -18.51
C MET A 97 -3.34 10.51 -18.17
N THR A 98 -3.40 9.28 -18.65
CA THR A 98 -4.58 8.42 -18.55
C THR A 98 -4.58 7.52 -17.32
N GLY A 99 -3.46 7.40 -16.62
CA GLY A 99 -3.31 6.50 -15.48
C GLY A 99 -3.33 5.03 -15.88
N SER A 100 -2.97 4.71 -17.12
CA SER A 100 -3.00 3.35 -17.65
C SER A 100 -1.79 2.51 -17.25
N GLN A 101 -0.69 3.14 -16.85
CA GLN A 101 0.53 2.47 -16.46
C GLN A 101 0.50 2.00 -15.01
N SER A 102 1.16 0.88 -14.74
CA SER A 102 1.32 0.41 -13.36
C SER A 102 2.21 1.37 -12.55
N PRO A 103 2.01 1.48 -11.23
CA PRO A 103 2.86 2.34 -10.37
C PRO A 103 4.35 2.00 -10.47
N ALA A 104 4.70 0.74 -10.66
CA ALA A 104 6.09 0.29 -10.83
C ALA A 104 6.69 0.79 -12.15
N THR A 105 5.90 0.74 -13.24
CA THR A 105 6.32 1.23 -14.55
C THR A 105 6.54 2.73 -14.53
N LEU A 106 5.57 3.48 -13.97
CA LEU A 106 5.70 4.94 -13.77
C LEU A 106 6.92 5.30 -12.93
N TRP A 107 7.12 4.59 -11.83
CA TRP A 107 8.29 4.82 -10.97
C TRP A 107 9.61 4.65 -11.72
N SER A 108 9.71 3.66 -12.58
CA SER A 108 10.91 3.42 -13.39
C SER A 108 11.09 4.48 -14.50
N ALA A 109 9.97 5.00 -15.04
CA ALA A 109 9.98 6.00 -16.10
C ALA A 109 10.37 7.40 -15.59
N ILE A 110 10.12 7.72 -14.32
CA ILE A 110 10.52 8.99 -13.72
C ILE A 110 12.04 9.07 -13.65
N ALA A 111 12.62 9.93 -14.50
CA ALA A 111 14.06 10.14 -14.61
C ALA A 111 14.54 11.15 -13.57
N GLY A 112 15.12 10.69 -12.46
CA GLY A 112 15.64 11.57 -11.41
C GLY A 112 14.53 12.18 -10.53
N GLY A 113 14.89 13.17 -9.71
CA GLY A 113 13.91 13.95 -8.93
C GLY A 113 12.99 13.11 -8.03
N LYS A 114 13.53 12.11 -7.34
CA LYS A 114 12.81 11.34 -6.31
C LYS A 114 13.36 11.71 -4.95
N VAL A 115 12.48 11.99 -4.01
CA VAL A 115 12.88 12.30 -2.63
C VAL A 115 12.82 11.04 -1.79
N SER A 116 13.93 10.71 -1.16
CA SER A 116 14.02 9.61 -0.21
C SER A 116 13.94 10.14 1.21
N LEU A 117 13.16 9.50 2.04
CA LEU A 117 13.07 9.78 3.48
C LEU A 117 14.00 8.84 4.23
N ASP A 118 14.34 9.23 5.45
CA ASP A 118 15.07 8.35 6.37
C ASP A 118 14.27 7.09 6.67
N ALA A 119 14.98 6.00 6.93
CA ALA A 119 14.33 4.76 7.29
C ALA A 119 13.56 4.91 8.61
N ASP A 120 12.35 4.35 8.66
CA ASP A 120 11.56 4.32 9.89
C ASP A 120 12.08 3.28 10.90
N ALA A 121 11.46 3.23 12.08
CA ALA A 121 11.84 2.29 13.13
C ALA A 121 11.60 0.81 12.74
N ALA A 122 10.76 0.54 11.76
CA ALA A 122 10.50 -0.79 11.21
C ALA A 122 11.48 -1.18 10.09
N GLY A 123 12.37 -0.26 9.69
CA GLY A 123 13.35 -0.45 8.61
C GLY A 123 12.78 -0.23 7.22
N ASN A 124 11.61 0.39 7.08
CA ASN A 124 11.07 0.76 5.78
C ASN A 124 11.75 2.03 5.28
N ARG A 125 12.09 2.06 4.00
CA ARG A 125 12.60 3.24 3.30
C ARG A 125 11.53 3.72 2.33
N VAL A 126 11.15 4.99 2.48
CA VAL A 126 10.13 5.62 1.66
C VAL A 126 10.77 6.59 0.69
N ALA A 127 10.38 6.52 -0.57
CA ALA A 127 10.72 7.53 -1.55
C ALA A 127 9.46 7.94 -2.31
N TYR A 128 9.35 9.22 -2.67
CA TYR A 128 8.20 9.72 -3.41
C TYR A 128 8.60 10.58 -4.60
N ALA A 129 7.70 10.67 -5.56
CA ALA A 129 7.75 11.61 -6.67
C ALA A 129 6.35 12.19 -6.88
N ILE A 130 6.30 13.43 -7.32
CA ILE A 130 5.10 14.19 -7.59
C ILE A 130 5.09 14.54 -9.09
N GLU A 131 4.03 14.18 -9.79
CA GLU A 131 3.84 14.52 -11.19
C GLU A 131 2.60 15.41 -11.34
N ARG A 132 2.75 16.54 -12.01
CA ARG A 132 1.59 17.31 -12.46
C ARG A 132 1.01 16.63 -13.70
N LEU A 133 -0.30 16.39 -13.71
CA LEU A 133 -0.96 15.74 -14.84
C LEU A 133 -1.15 16.71 -16.01
N CYS A 134 -0.03 17.16 -16.56
CA CYS A 134 0.04 18.01 -17.74
C CYS A 134 0.98 17.40 -18.78
N SER A 135 0.69 17.67 -20.05
CA SER A 135 1.52 17.21 -21.17
C SER A 135 2.72 18.15 -21.45
N SER A 136 2.69 19.38 -20.93
CA SER A 136 3.72 20.39 -21.12
C SER A 136 4.04 21.15 -19.84
N THR A 137 5.23 21.71 -19.76
CA THR A 137 5.65 22.66 -18.73
C THR A 137 5.00 24.02 -18.95
N GLY A 138 5.08 24.90 -17.95
CA GLY A 138 4.49 26.23 -18.01
C GLY A 138 3.19 26.34 -17.20
N GLU A 139 2.46 27.43 -17.46
CA GLU A 139 1.19 27.70 -16.80
C GLU A 139 0.12 26.66 -17.21
N ALA A 140 -0.65 26.19 -16.22
CA ALA A 140 -1.67 25.17 -16.47
C ALA A 140 -2.77 25.60 -17.42
N ALA A 141 -3.10 26.89 -17.42
CA ALA A 141 -4.13 27.48 -18.31
C ALA A 141 -3.73 27.45 -19.79
N THR A 142 -2.45 27.41 -20.11
CA THR A 142 -1.93 27.39 -21.48
C THR A 142 -1.58 26.00 -21.99
N GLY A 143 -1.57 25.02 -21.11
CA GLY A 143 -1.20 23.62 -21.39
C GLY A 143 -2.38 22.68 -21.39
N THR A 144 -2.17 21.46 -21.91
CA THR A 144 -3.12 20.37 -21.77
C THR A 144 -2.88 19.68 -20.42
N CYS A 145 -3.70 20.01 -19.44
CA CYS A 145 -3.65 19.43 -18.10
C CYS A 145 -4.96 18.72 -17.78
N ALA A 146 -4.89 17.68 -16.94
CA ALA A 146 -6.07 17.14 -16.30
C ALA A 146 -6.52 18.13 -15.22
N ALA A 147 -7.75 18.64 -15.37
CA ALA A 147 -8.35 19.64 -14.49
C ALA A 147 -9.72 19.19 -14.04
N ASP A 148 -10.18 19.73 -12.91
CA ASP A 148 -11.52 19.45 -12.41
C ASP A 148 -12.57 20.01 -13.37
N PRO A 149 -13.54 19.19 -13.86
CA PRO A 149 -14.63 19.64 -14.70
C PRO A 149 -15.64 20.55 -13.98
N SER A 150 -15.60 20.66 -12.65
CA SER A 150 -16.49 21.52 -11.86
C SER A 150 -16.40 23.02 -12.20
N THR A 151 -15.37 23.41 -12.95
CA THR A 151 -15.20 24.77 -13.46
C THR A 151 -16.15 25.11 -14.63
N ALA A 152 -16.92 24.16 -15.14
CA ALA A 152 -17.87 24.41 -16.23
C ALA A 152 -19.03 25.34 -15.85
N GLU A 153 -19.32 25.51 -14.56
CA GLU A 153 -20.34 26.43 -14.07
C GLU A 153 -19.84 27.86 -13.77
N CYS A 154 -18.55 28.06 -13.85
CA CYS A 154 -17.92 29.37 -13.67
C CYS A 154 -18.11 30.23 -14.93
N GLY A 155 -19.23 30.84 -15.12
CA GLY A 155 -19.46 31.70 -16.29
C GLY A 155 -20.92 32.12 -16.47
N GLN A 156 -21.80 31.60 -15.64
CA GLN A 156 -23.21 31.97 -15.70
C GLN A 156 -23.62 32.99 -14.63
N SER A 157 -22.83 34.03 -14.44
CA SER A 157 -23.35 35.21 -13.75
C SER A 157 -24.05 36.13 -14.75
N HIS A 158 -25.35 36.10 -14.77
CA HIS A 158 -26.19 37.06 -15.49
C HIS A 158 -26.13 38.46 -14.90
N ASN A 159 -25.22 38.77 -14.01
CA ASN A 159 -25.09 40.07 -13.37
C ASN A 159 -23.92 40.83 -13.97
N VAL A 160 -24.24 41.84 -14.79
CA VAL A 160 -23.34 42.71 -15.54
C VAL A 160 -22.35 43.50 -14.65
N ASN A 161 -22.45 43.40 -13.34
CA ASN A 161 -21.65 44.18 -12.37
C ASN A 161 -20.97 43.34 -11.31
N SER A 162 -20.94 41.99 -11.46
CA SER A 162 -20.21 41.16 -10.57
C SER A 162 -18.81 40.92 -11.14
N ASN A 163 -17.79 41.35 -10.39
CA ASN A 163 -16.44 40.86 -10.52
C ASN A 163 -16.52 39.33 -10.47
N THR A 164 -16.47 38.65 -11.63
CA THR A 164 -16.53 37.20 -11.71
C THR A 164 -15.40 36.67 -10.84
N PRO A 165 -15.68 35.90 -9.78
CA PRO A 165 -14.61 35.23 -9.06
C PRO A 165 -13.89 34.38 -10.11
N GLY A 166 -12.60 34.63 -10.27
CA GLY A 166 -11.79 33.87 -11.21
C GLY A 166 -11.91 32.41 -10.86
N CYS A 167 -12.50 31.63 -11.75
CA CYS A 167 -12.56 30.20 -11.60
C CYS A 167 -11.13 29.66 -11.73
N THR A 168 -10.54 29.36 -10.64
CA THR A 168 -9.26 28.66 -10.63
C THR A 168 -9.54 27.21 -10.97
N SER A 169 -9.22 26.82 -12.19
CA SER A 169 -9.20 25.41 -12.60
C SER A 169 -8.21 24.69 -11.69
N GLN A 170 -8.69 23.75 -10.90
CA GLN A 170 -7.83 22.92 -10.08
C GLN A 170 -7.13 21.90 -10.98
N VAL A 171 -5.82 21.86 -10.88
CA VAL A 171 -4.99 20.90 -11.63
C VAL A 171 -4.74 19.67 -10.79
N TYR A 172 -4.77 18.50 -11.41
CA TYR A 172 -4.48 17.25 -10.72
C TYR A 172 -2.98 16.96 -10.67
N TYR A 173 -2.58 16.50 -9.52
CA TYR A 173 -1.23 16.02 -9.23
C TYR A 173 -1.29 14.57 -8.81
N ARG A 174 -0.40 13.75 -9.34
CA ARG A 174 -0.21 12.36 -8.93
C ARG A 174 1.01 12.25 -8.05
N ILE A 175 0.86 11.73 -6.86
CA ILE A 175 1.94 11.41 -5.94
C ILE A 175 2.14 9.90 -6.00
N THR A 176 3.30 9.47 -6.43
CA THR A 176 3.68 8.05 -6.42
C THR A 176 4.73 7.85 -5.33
N VAL A 177 4.44 6.96 -4.42
CA VAL A 177 5.31 6.60 -3.29
C VAL A 177 5.75 5.15 -3.45
N ARG A 178 7.03 4.92 -3.30
CA ARG A 178 7.63 3.60 -3.25
C ARG A 178 8.19 3.36 -1.86
N THR A 179 7.73 2.30 -1.22
CA THR A 179 8.21 1.86 0.09
C THR A 179 8.98 0.55 -0.07
N GLU A 180 10.24 0.57 0.36
CA GLU A 180 11.09 -0.61 0.46
C GLU A 180 11.10 -1.07 1.92
N GLY A 181 10.52 -2.23 2.16
CA GLY A 181 10.51 -2.85 3.47
C GLY A 181 11.63 -3.87 3.65
N PRO A 182 11.75 -4.44 4.86
CA PRO A 182 12.66 -5.53 5.13
C PRO A 182 12.46 -6.71 4.16
N ARG A 183 13.53 -7.47 3.89
CA ARG A 183 13.54 -8.63 2.99
C ARG A 183 13.20 -8.30 1.53
N ASN A 184 13.61 -7.11 1.04
CA ASN A 184 13.37 -6.65 -0.33
C ASN A 184 11.88 -6.60 -0.73
N THR A 185 10.99 -6.39 0.23
CA THR A 185 9.58 -6.15 -0.09
C THR A 185 9.43 -4.74 -0.64
N VAL A 186 8.72 -4.61 -1.76
CA VAL A 186 8.44 -3.30 -2.38
C VAL A 186 6.93 -3.12 -2.45
N SER A 187 6.47 -1.95 -2.01
CA SER A 187 5.09 -1.53 -2.12
C SER A 187 5.02 -0.18 -2.84
N TYR A 188 3.95 0.03 -3.59
CA TYR A 188 3.65 1.31 -4.23
C TYR A 188 2.31 1.81 -3.75
N THR A 189 2.28 3.09 -3.38
CA THR A 189 1.05 3.82 -3.04
C THR A 189 0.93 5.01 -3.98
N GLN A 190 -0.26 5.27 -4.50
CA GLN A 190 -0.53 6.45 -5.32
C GLN A 190 -1.66 7.26 -4.70
N ALA A 191 -1.50 8.57 -4.70
CA ALA A 191 -2.52 9.53 -4.29
C ALA A 191 -2.71 10.57 -5.40
N MET A 192 -3.97 10.97 -5.61
CA MET A 192 -4.33 12.06 -6.51
C MET A 192 -4.78 13.24 -5.69
N VAL A 193 -4.26 14.41 -6.01
CA VAL A 193 -4.56 15.67 -5.31
C VAL A 193 -4.94 16.72 -6.36
N ALA A 194 -6.03 17.43 -6.12
CA ALA A 194 -6.43 18.61 -6.89
C ALA A 194 -6.08 19.88 -6.10
N LEU A 195 -5.41 20.81 -6.74
CA LEU A 195 -4.98 22.10 -6.17
C LEU A 195 -5.13 23.22 -7.20
#